data_7fc990a0eb3a925283921462153c7e24
#
_entry.id   7fc990a0eb3a925283921462153c7e24
#
_cell.length_a   1.000
_cell.length_b   1.000
_cell.length_c   1.000
_cell.angle_alpha   90.00
_cell.angle_beta   90.00
_cell.angle_gamma   90.00
#
_symmetry.space_group_name_H-M   'P 1'
#
loop_
_entity.id
_entity.type
_entity.pdbx_description
1 polymer ?
#
loop_
_entity_poly.entity_id
_entity_poly.type
_entity_poly.pdbx_seq_one_letter_code
_entity_poly.pdbx_strand_id
1 'polypeptide(L)'
;WKVQGDRSHPSSQGMVCVKGATIAESLTKDRLLYPMMRESLDQPLRRVTWDEALDAIVNRIQTLRFTSGPESICMYGSGQFQTEDYYIAQKLLKG
;
A
#
# COMPACT_ATOMS: atom_id res chain seq x y z
N TRP A 1 -11.10 5.49 -19.82
CA TRP A 1 -11.70 6.20 -18.70
C TRP A 1 -11.32 7.69 -18.79
N LYS A 2 -12.27 8.57 -18.46
CA LYS A 2 -12.03 10.01 -18.37
C LYS A 2 -12.52 10.48 -17.02
N VAL A 3 -11.72 11.26 -16.32
CA VAL A 3 -12.11 11.92 -15.07
C VAL A 3 -12.37 13.38 -15.37
N GLN A 4 -13.48 13.88 -14.86
CA GLN A 4 -13.86 15.29 -14.97
C GLN A 4 -14.49 15.74 -13.66
N GLY A 5 -14.13 16.93 -13.21
CA GLY A 5 -14.72 17.51 -12.01
C GLY A 5 -16.20 17.86 -12.22
N ASP A 6 -17.01 17.59 -11.22
CA ASP A 6 -18.42 17.95 -11.21
C ASP A 6 -18.59 19.43 -10.84
N ARG A 7 -18.90 20.26 -11.81
CA ARG A 7 -19.10 21.71 -11.61
C ARG A 7 -20.32 22.05 -10.76
N SER A 8 -21.26 21.13 -10.61
CA SER A 8 -22.45 21.30 -9.76
C SER A 8 -22.21 20.95 -8.29
N HIS A 9 -21.07 20.32 -7.98
CA HIS A 9 -20.74 19.91 -6.61
C HIS A 9 -20.50 21.16 -5.72
N PRO A 10 -21.23 21.30 -4.60
CA PRO A 10 -21.24 22.55 -3.83
C PRO A 10 -19.89 22.92 -3.22
N SER A 11 -19.06 21.95 -2.86
CA SER A 11 -17.76 22.19 -2.24
C SER A 11 -16.63 22.36 -3.26
N SER A 12 -16.53 21.47 -4.24
CA SER A 12 -15.39 21.44 -5.18
C SER A 12 -15.60 22.32 -6.41
N GLN A 13 -16.86 22.58 -6.82
CA GLN A 13 -17.22 23.35 -8.00
C GLN A 13 -16.47 22.90 -9.27
N GLY A 14 -16.19 21.61 -9.35
CA GLY A 14 -15.45 20.99 -10.45
C GLY A 14 -13.93 21.03 -10.31
N MET A 15 -13.39 21.57 -9.22
CA MET A 15 -11.96 21.56 -8.97
C MET A 15 -11.50 20.16 -8.56
N VAL A 16 -10.42 19.71 -9.18
CA VAL A 16 -9.71 18.46 -8.84
C VAL A 16 -8.21 18.75 -8.79
N CYS A 17 -7.50 18.08 -7.90
CA CYS A 17 -6.04 18.14 -7.88
C CYS A 17 -5.45 17.30 -9.01
N VAL A 18 -4.16 17.42 -9.26
CA VAL A 18 -3.47 16.65 -10.30
C VAL A 18 -3.65 15.13 -10.14
N LYS A 19 -3.68 14.61 -8.91
CA LYS A 19 -3.93 13.19 -8.66
C LYS A 19 -5.31 12.75 -9.13
N GLY A 20 -6.35 13.53 -8.82
CA GLY A 20 -7.70 13.28 -9.29
C GLY A 20 -7.82 13.37 -10.80
N ALA A 21 -7.21 14.36 -11.42
CA ALA A 21 -7.24 14.56 -12.86
C ALA A 21 -6.58 13.41 -13.65
N THR A 22 -5.52 12.81 -13.11
CA THR A 22 -4.71 11.77 -13.78
C THR A 22 -4.98 10.34 -13.31
N ILE A 23 -5.90 10.15 -12.35
CA ILE A 23 -6.15 8.82 -11.76
C ILE A 23 -6.54 7.77 -12.80
N ALA A 24 -7.25 8.16 -13.86
CA ALA A 24 -7.65 7.24 -14.92
C ALA A 24 -6.45 6.60 -15.64
N GLU A 25 -5.33 7.30 -15.72
CA GLU A 25 -4.09 6.80 -16.35
C GLU A 25 -3.42 5.71 -15.49
N SER A 26 -3.52 5.83 -14.16
CA SER A 26 -2.90 4.88 -13.23
C SER A 26 -3.73 3.62 -12.99
N LEU A 27 -5.04 3.62 -13.34
CA LEU A 27 -5.92 2.50 -13.06
C LEU A 27 -5.62 1.25 -13.91
N THR A 28 -5.07 1.43 -15.11
CA THR A 28 -4.87 0.35 -16.07
C THR A 28 -3.43 0.13 -16.49
N LYS A 29 -2.53 1.08 -16.18
CA LYS A 29 -1.11 0.99 -16.54
C LYS A 29 -0.29 0.49 -15.37
N ASP A 30 0.67 -0.37 -15.67
CA ASP A 30 1.71 -0.84 -14.76
C ASP A 30 1.17 -1.36 -13.42
N ARG A 31 -0.02 -1.98 -13.45
CA ARG A 31 -0.65 -2.57 -12.26
C ARG A 31 0.10 -3.82 -11.82
N LEU A 32 0.51 -3.85 -10.57
CA LEU A 32 1.03 -5.05 -9.93
C LEU A 32 -0.13 -6.02 -9.68
N LEU A 33 -0.19 -7.10 -10.46
CA LEU A 33 -1.31 -8.06 -10.45
C LEU A 33 -1.05 -9.25 -9.52
N TYR A 34 0.20 -9.46 -9.13
CA TYR A 34 0.62 -10.60 -8.30
C TYR A 34 1.66 -10.15 -7.28
N PRO A 35 1.74 -10.84 -6.13
CA PRO A 35 2.86 -10.63 -5.21
C PRO A 35 4.18 -10.95 -5.90
N MET A 36 5.17 -10.13 -5.65
CA MET A 36 6.52 -10.31 -6.19
C MET A 36 7.55 -10.18 -5.08
N MET A 37 8.55 -11.04 -5.11
CA MET A 37 9.65 -11.06 -4.15
C MET A 37 10.99 -11.13 -4.86
N ARG A 38 12.06 -10.76 -4.16
CA ARG A 38 13.45 -10.97 -4.54
C ARG A 38 14.28 -11.27 -3.31
N GLU A 39 15.33 -12.04 -3.49
CA GLU A 39 16.22 -12.44 -2.39
C GLU A 39 17.10 -11.28 -1.92
N SER A 40 17.53 -10.42 -2.84
CA SER A 40 18.37 -9.26 -2.57
C SER A 40 18.08 -8.13 -3.58
N LEU A 41 18.59 -6.93 -3.31
CA LEU A 41 18.30 -5.74 -4.13
C LEU A 41 18.84 -5.82 -5.56
N ASP A 42 19.88 -6.60 -5.79
CA ASP A 42 20.51 -6.83 -7.08
C ASP A 42 19.85 -7.93 -7.92
N GLN A 43 18.90 -8.66 -7.32
CA GLN A 43 18.16 -9.72 -8.01
C GLN A 43 16.84 -9.20 -8.60
N PRO A 44 16.39 -9.77 -9.73
CA PRO A 44 15.10 -9.41 -10.31
C PRO A 44 13.95 -9.87 -9.40
N LEU A 45 12.85 -9.14 -9.44
CA LEU A 45 11.61 -9.57 -8.80
C LEU A 45 11.06 -10.81 -9.51
N ARG A 46 10.68 -11.83 -8.75
CA ARG A 46 9.95 -13.00 -9.22
C ARG A 46 8.54 -13.03 -8.68
N ARG A 47 7.62 -13.57 -9.45
CA ARG A 47 6.26 -13.81 -9.00
C ARG A 47 6.25 -14.92 -7.93
N VAL A 48 5.44 -14.70 -6.89
CA VAL A 48 5.22 -15.66 -5.79
C VAL A 48 3.72 -15.83 -5.52
N THR A 49 3.36 -16.80 -4.70
CA THR A 49 1.99 -16.92 -4.17
C THR A 49 1.77 -15.93 -3.02
N TRP A 50 0.51 -15.69 -2.67
CA TRP A 50 0.19 -14.90 -1.49
C TRP A 50 0.68 -15.55 -0.21
N ASP A 51 0.56 -16.87 -0.08
CA ASP A 51 1.04 -17.61 1.09
C ASP A 51 2.55 -17.46 1.24
N GLU A 52 3.32 -17.66 0.17
CA GLU A 52 4.78 -17.45 0.18
C GLU A 52 5.16 -16.03 0.60
N ALA A 53 4.47 -15.02 0.07
CA ALA A 53 4.75 -13.62 0.41
C ALA A 53 4.42 -13.30 1.88
N LEU A 54 3.28 -13.77 2.37
CA LEU A 54 2.84 -13.53 3.75
C LEU A 54 3.72 -14.27 4.74
N ASP A 55 4.07 -15.53 4.48
CA ASP A 55 4.99 -16.31 5.32
C ASP A 55 6.35 -15.62 5.44
N ALA A 56 6.89 -15.14 4.34
CA ALA A 56 8.16 -14.40 4.36
C ALA A 56 8.08 -13.13 5.22
N ILE A 57 6.97 -12.37 5.12
CA ILE A 57 6.74 -11.16 5.94
C ILE A 57 6.63 -11.55 7.41
N VAL A 58 5.80 -12.53 7.75
CA VAL A 58 5.56 -12.95 9.13
C VAL A 58 6.86 -13.45 9.77
N ASN A 59 7.60 -14.32 9.09
CA ASN A 59 8.86 -14.84 9.57
C ASN A 59 9.89 -13.73 9.80
N ARG A 60 9.95 -12.74 8.91
CA ARG A 60 10.84 -11.60 9.07
C ARG A 60 10.47 -10.72 10.26
N ILE A 61 9.18 -10.42 10.42
CA ILE A 61 8.67 -9.66 11.57
C ILE A 61 8.98 -10.38 12.89
N GLN A 62 8.70 -11.68 12.98
CA GLN A 62 8.98 -12.48 14.16
C GLN A 62 10.48 -12.49 14.50
N THR A 63 11.33 -12.69 13.49
CA THR A 63 12.78 -12.65 13.65
C THR A 63 13.23 -11.31 14.20
N LEU A 64 12.78 -10.20 13.62
CA LEU A 64 13.16 -8.86 14.06
C LEU A 64 12.68 -8.57 15.49
N ARG A 65 11.43 -8.95 15.82
CA ARG A 65 10.91 -8.81 17.19
C ARG A 65 11.76 -9.57 18.21
N PHE A 66 12.19 -10.78 17.87
CA PHE A 66 12.99 -11.62 18.74
C PHE A 66 14.42 -11.09 18.89
N THR A 67 15.07 -10.66 17.80
CA THR A 67 16.49 -10.28 17.79
C THR A 67 16.74 -8.82 18.18
N SER A 68 15.81 -7.93 17.85
CA SER A 68 16.01 -6.47 17.96
C SER A 68 14.92 -5.74 18.75
N GLY A 69 13.93 -6.49 19.25
CA GLY A 69 12.80 -5.93 20.01
C GLY A 69 11.69 -5.34 19.11
N PRO A 70 10.50 -5.11 19.69
CA PRO A 70 9.34 -4.59 18.96
C PRO A 70 9.55 -3.19 18.38
N GLU A 71 10.39 -2.36 19.00
CA GLU A 71 10.72 -1.00 18.55
C GLU A 71 11.52 -0.97 17.25
N SER A 72 12.03 -2.12 16.79
CA SER A 72 12.73 -2.23 15.50
C SER A 72 11.79 -2.16 14.29
N ILE A 73 10.46 -2.22 14.51
CA ILE A 73 9.47 -2.24 13.45
C ILE A 73 8.59 -1.00 13.54
N CYS A 74 8.54 -0.26 12.46
CA CYS A 74 7.64 0.88 12.34
C CYS A 74 6.85 0.82 11.02
N MET A 75 5.70 1.47 11.00
CA MET A 75 4.87 1.61 9.81
C MET A 75 4.68 3.08 9.49
N TYR A 76 4.98 3.43 8.25
CA TYR A 76 4.64 4.73 7.70
C TYR A 76 3.41 4.59 6.81
N GLY A 77 2.34 5.30 7.14
CA GLY A 77 1.07 5.22 6.44
C GLY A 77 0.66 6.55 5.80
N SER A 78 -0.25 6.49 4.86
CA SER A 78 -0.80 7.67 4.20
C SER A 78 -1.84 8.39 5.05
N GLY A 79 -1.85 9.72 5.04
CA GLY A 79 -2.96 10.54 5.56
C GLY A 79 -4.26 10.40 4.75
N GLN A 80 -4.23 9.67 3.65
CA GLN A 80 -5.38 9.39 2.78
C GLN A 80 -5.98 8.00 3.00
N PHE A 81 -5.58 7.30 4.06
CA PHE A 81 -6.21 6.06 4.47
C PHE A 81 -7.70 6.26 4.78
N GLN A 82 -8.50 5.26 4.48
CA GLN A 82 -9.86 5.17 4.99
C GLN A 82 -9.85 4.72 6.46
N THR A 83 -10.97 4.85 7.13
CA THR A 83 -11.09 4.47 8.55
C THR A 83 -10.70 3.02 8.79
N GLU A 84 -11.11 2.13 7.89
CA GLU A 84 -10.79 0.70 7.92
C GLU A 84 -9.29 0.43 7.79
N ASP A 85 -8.60 1.18 6.93
CA ASP A 85 -7.15 1.05 6.75
C ASP A 85 -6.41 1.45 8.03
N TYR A 86 -6.81 2.56 8.67
CA TYR A 86 -6.27 2.97 9.97
C TYR A 86 -6.50 1.91 11.05
N TYR A 87 -7.71 1.34 11.10
CA TYR A 87 -8.05 0.31 12.07
C TYR A 87 -7.16 -0.92 11.91
N ILE A 88 -7.04 -1.46 10.69
CA ILE A 88 -6.22 -2.64 10.41
C ILE A 88 -4.74 -2.37 10.66
N ALA A 89 -4.23 -1.21 10.27
CA ALA A 89 -2.84 -0.83 10.51
C ALA A 89 -2.53 -0.77 12.03
N GLN A 90 -3.42 -0.15 12.81
CA GLN A 90 -3.29 -0.09 14.27
C GLN A 90 -3.34 -1.49 14.91
N LYS A 91 -4.26 -2.33 14.45
CA LYS A 91 -4.39 -3.72 14.93
C LYS A 91 -3.14 -4.54 14.63
N LEU A 92 -2.56 -4.40 13.44
CA LEU A 92 -1.34 -5.10 13.04
C LEU A 92 -0.14 -4.71 13.92
N LEU A 93 -0.02 -3.42 14.27
CA LEU A 93 1.16 -2.92 14.98
C LEU A 93 1.05 -3.02 16.51
N LYS A 94 -0.17 -2.97 17.06
CA LYS A 94 -0.41 -2.92 18.52
C LYS A 94 -1.00 -4.21 19.08
N GLY A 95 -1.51 -5.11 18.24
CA GLY A 95 -2.01 -6.43 18.62
C GLY A 95 -0.92 -7.45 18.56
#